data_c8c07ea9e0f19fb9372494bb9edd741f
#
_entry.id   c8c07ea9e0f19fb9372494bb9edd741f
#
_cell.length_a   1.000
_cell.length_b   1.000
_cell.length_c   1.000
_cell.angle_alpha   90.00
_cell.angle_beta   90.00
_cell.angle_gamma   90.00
#
_symmetry.space_group_name_H-M   'P 1'
#
loop_
_entity.id
_entity.type
_entity.pdbx_description
1 polymer ?
#
loop_
_entity_poly.entity_id
_entity_poly.type
_entity_poly.pdbx_seq_one_letter_code
_entity_poly.pdbx_strand_id
1 'polypeptide(L)'
;MMKPEDYMQQAYRCILQNDFEQAIRWFESAILAYPEDAELHYRCSITHARSQHLGPALEHARKAAELSGGTEEYVLHLQTLEAKQLSTQAKVLLEQAGNGTHERYVSAAALLKEAVKLDPLSVEAHVMLALAYSDLNEFDRAIKAVRDAISLDPQNAQLHQMYQQIKQRKNSIQ
;
A
#
# COMPACT_ATOMS: atom_id res chain seq x y z
N MET A 1 -18.72 25.43 -20.37
CA MET A 1 -18.35 24.24 -19.59
C MET A 1 -16.83 24.17 -19.56
N MET A 2 -16.22 24.08 -18.39
CA MET A 2 -14.75 23.99 -18.26
C MET A 2 -14.27 22.70 -18.92
N LYS A 3 -13.12 22.73 -19.57
CA LYS A 3 -12.48 21.51 -20.13
C LYS A 3 -11.81 20.68 -19.03
N PRO A 4 -11.54 19.39 -19.25
CA PRO A 4 -10.83 18.56 -18.27
C PRO A 4 -9.52 19.18 -17.79
N GLU A 5 -8.75 19.76 -18.72
CA GLU A 5 -7.45 20.38 -18.43
C GLU A 5 -7.58 21.59 -17.49
N ASP A 6 -8.68 22.37 -17.59
CA ASP A 6 -8.92 23.54 -16.73
C ASP A 6 -9.18 23.10 -15.27
N TYR A 7 -9.96 22.03 -15.09
CA TYR A 7 -10.18 21.44 -13.76
C TYR A 7 -8.89 20.89 -13.17
N MET A 8 -8.11 20.13 -13.95
CA MET A 8 -6.82 19.60 -13.52
C MET A 8 -5.86 20.70 -13.10
N GLN A 9 -5.82 21.82 -13.85
CA GLN A 9 -4.98 22.97 -13.51
C GLN A 9 -5.34 23.55 -12.14
N GLN A 10 -6.64 23.67 -11.82
CA GLN A 10 -7.06 24.15 -10.50
C GLN A 10 -6.68 23.16 -9.40
N ALA A 11 -6.91 21.85 -9.63
CA ALA A 11 -6.52 20.80 -8.69
C ALA A 11 -5.02 20.83 -8.42
N TYR A 12 -4.18 20.95 -9.45
CA TYR A 12 -2.72 21.01 -9.28
C TYR A 12 -2.26 22.26 -8.52
N ARG A 13 -2.92 23.41 -8.70
CA ARG A 13 -2.64 24.62 -7.88
C ARG A 13 -2.88 24.35 -6.40
N CYS A 14 -3.98 23.67 -6.07
CA CYS A 14 -4.29 23.29 -4.70
C CYS A 14 -3.25 22.27 -4.15
N ILE A 15 -2.83 21.29 -4.95
CA ILE A 15 -1.78 20.32 -4.56
C ILE A 15 -0.46 21.05 -4.24
N LEU A 16 -0.06 22.03 -5.03
CA LEU A 16 1.15 22.84 -4.78
C LEU A 16 1.07 23.63 -3.47
N GLN A 17 -0.14 23.93 -3.01
CA GLN A 17 -0.41 24.60 -1.72
C GLN A 17 -0.61 23.59 -0.57
N ASN A 18 -0.43 22.30 -0.82
CA ASN A 18 -0.75 21.18 0.09
C ASN A 18 -2.24 21.11 0.50
N ASP A 19 -3.14 21.75 -0.24
CA ASP A 19 -4.59 21.66 -0.03
C ASP A 19 -5.17 20.49 -0.86
N PHE A 20 -4.92 19.28 -0.38
CA PHE A 20 -5.37 18.07 -1.07
C PHE A 20 -6.88 17.91 -1.06
N GLU A 21 -7.57 18.40 -0.02
CA GLU A 21 -9.02 18.34 0.06
C GLU A 21 -9.69 19.21 -1.01
N GLN A 22 -9.18 20.41 -1.24
CA GLN A 22 -9.69 21.25 -2.32
C GLN A 22 -9.32 20.69 -3.70
N ALA A 23 -8.14 20.08 -3.84
CA ALA A 23 -7.75 19.39 -5.07
C ALA A 23 -8.70 18.22 -5.40
N ILE A 24 -9.08 17.42 -4.40
CA ILE A 24 -10.07 16.34 -4.56
C ILE A 24 -11.38 16.90 -5.09
N ARG A 25 -11.91 17.98 -4.51
CA ARG A 25 -13.17 18.60 -4.97
C ARG A 25 -13.10 19.03 -6.43
N TRP A 26 -11.95 19.54 -6.87
CA TRP A 26 -11.74 19.90 -8.28
C TRP A 26 -11.76 18.68 -9.19
N PHE A 27 -11.08 17.56 -8.80
CA PHE A 27 -11.12 16.32 -9.56
C PHE A 27 -12.52 15.70 -9.57
N GLU A 28 -13.22 15.68 -8.45
CA GLU A 28 -14.61 15.18 -8.37
C GLU A 28 -15.55 16.00 -9.28
N SER A 29 -15.40 17.33 -9.29
CA SER A 29 -16.17 18.20 -10.18
C SER A 29 -15.86 17.92 -11.65
N ALA A 30 -14.61 17.62 -11.98
CA ALA A 30 -14.21 17.20 -13.32
C ALA A 30 -14.82 15.86 -13.70
N ILE A 31 -14.80 14.88 -12.81
CA ILE A 31 -15.37 13.54 -13.02
C ILE A 31 -16.89 13.60 -13.21
N LEU A 32 -17.59 14.48 -12.49
CA LEU A 32 -19.02 14.72 -12.71
C LEU A 32 -19.32 15.22 -14.14
N ALA A 33 -18.42 16.03 -14.69
CA ALA A 33 -18.57 16.55 -16.07
C ALA A 33 -18.06 15.55 -17.15
N TYR A 34 -17.08 14.73 -16.81
CA TYR A 34 -16.38 13.80 -17.70
C TYR A 34 -16.18 12.42 -17.02
N PRO A 35 -17.26 11.65 -16.78
CA PRO A 35 -17.20 10.43 -15.97
C PRO A 35 -16.41 9.27 -16.58
N GLU A 36 -16.17 9.31 -17.90
CA GLU A 36 -15.43 8.28 -18.62
C GLU A 36 -13.96 8.65 -18.87
N ASP A 37 -13.46 9.72 -18.24
CA ASP A 37 -12.08 10.13 -18.37
C ASP A 37 -11.19 9.37 -17.36
N ALA A 38 -10.42 8.40 -17.85
CA ALA A 38 -9.55 7.56 -17.04
C ALA A 38 -8.47 8.34 -16.30
N GLU A 39 -7.92 9.41 -16.91
CA GLU A 39 -6.88 10.22 -16.29
C GLU A 39 -7.41 11.00 -15.09
N LEU A 40 -8.62 11.56 -15.17
CA LEU A 40 -9.25 12.25 -14.05
C LEU A 40 -9.43 11.31 -12.85
N HIS A 41 -9.92 10.10 -13.08
CA HIS A 41 -10.03 9.07 -12.04
C HIS A 41 -8.65 8.71 -11.46
N TYR A 42 -7.65 8.50 -12.29
CA TYR A 42 -6.30 8.19 -11.85
C TYR A 42 -5.71 9.31 -10.97
N ARG A 43 -5.82 10.58 -11.39
CA ARG A 43 -5.32 11.74 -10.62
C ARG A 43 -6.09 11.94 -9.31
N CYS A 44 -7.40 11.73 -9.34
CA CYS A 44 -8.24 11.76 -8.14
C CYS A 44 -7.81 10.68 -7.13
N SER A 45 -7.58 9.46 -7.61
CA SER A 45 -7.07 8.33 -6.80
C SER A 45 -5.76 8.67 -6.10
N ILE A 46 -4.77 9.19 -6.83
CA ILE A 46 -3.47 9.61 -6.25
C ILE A 46 -3.68 10.65 -5.15
N THR A 47 -4.57 11.61 -5.39
CA THR A 47 -4.83 12.71 -4.43
C THR A 47 -5.50 12.18 -3.16
N HIS A 48 -6.50 11.29 -3.29
CA HIS A 48 -7.11 10.59 -2.16
C HIS A 48 -6.09 9.76 -1.37
N ALA A 49 -5.19 9.04 -2.07
CA ALA A 49 -4.15 8.24 -1.41
C ALA A 49 -3.19 9.10 -0.58
N ARG A 50 -2.85 10.31 -1.05
CA ARG A 50 -2.05 11.30 -0.31
C ARG A 50 -2.76 11.83 0.92
N SER A 51 -4.09 12.01 0.84
CA SER A 51 -4.95 12.41 1.97
C SER A 51 -5.31 11.24 2.91
N GLN A 52 -4.69 10.06 2.75
CA GLN A 52 -4.98 8.87 3.55
C GLN A 52 -6.40 8.30 3.36
N HIS A 53 -7.13 8.70 2.35
CA HIS A 53 -8.47 8.22 1.99
C HIS A 53 -8.37 6.97 1.11
N LEU A 54 -7.95 5.85 1.70
CA LEU A 54 -7.65 4.62 0.94
C LEU A 54 -8.86 4.04 0.19
N GLY A 55 -10.06 4.08 0.79
CA GLY A 55 -11.29 3.58 0.17
C GLY A 55 -11.60 4.29 -1.15
N PRO A 56 -11.83 5.62 -1.13
CA PRO A 56 -12.04 6.42 -2.35
C PRO A 56 -10.87 6.32 -3.35
N ALA A 57 -9.62 6.25 -2.86
CA ALA A 57 -8.47 6.05 -3.75
C ALA A 57 -8.58 4.75 -4.55
N LEU A 58 -8.96 3.65 -3.92
CA LEU A 58 -9.17 2.35 -4.57
C LEU A 58 -10.33 2.38 -5.58
N GLU A 59 -11.44 3.01 -5.25
CA GLU A 59 -12.59 3.13 -6.15
C GLU A 59 -12.20 3.84 -7.45
N HIS A 60 -11.54 4.99 -7.33
CA HIS A 60 -11.07 5.74 -8.49
C HIS A 60 -9.96 5.02 -9.25
N ALA A 61 -9.03 4.32 -8.57
CA ALA A 61 -7.99 3.53 -9.25
C ALA A 61 -8.59 2.40 -10.10
N ARG A 62 -9.59 1.68 -9.58
CA ARG A 62 -10.30 0.63 -10.33
C ARG A 62 -10.99 1.21 -11.56
N LYS A 63 -11.67 2.35 -11.40
CA LYS A 63 -12.34 3.00 -12.52
C LYS A 63 -11.36 3.47 -13.58
N ALA A 64 -10.21 4.03 -13.19
CA ALA A 64 -9.16 4.41 -14.12
C ALA A 64 -8.60 3.21 -14.91
N ALA A 65 -8.30 2.11 -14.23
CA ALA A 65 -7.80 0.88 -14.86
C ALA A 65 -8.83 0.28 -15.84
N GLU A 66 -10.12 0.27 -15.46
CA GLU A 66 -11.21 -0.20 -16.31
C GLU A 66 -11.37 0.67 -17.57
N LEU A 67 -11.51 1.98 -17.41
CA LEU A 67 -11.73 2.94 -18.50
C LEU A 67 -10.56 3.00 -19.49
N SER A 68 -9.35 2.80 -19.00
CA SER A 68 -8.14 2.81 -19.85
C SER A 68 -7.91 1.51 -20.63
N GLY A 69 -8.74 0.50 -20.43
CA GLY A 69 -8.53 -0.83 -21.02
C GLY A 69 -7.31 -1.56 -20.44
N GLY A 70 -6.91 -1.24 -19.21
CA GLY A 70 -5.79 -1.89 -18.53
C GLY A 70 -4.42 -1.26 -18.81
N THR A 71 -4.36 0.05 -18.99
CA THR A 71 -3.07 0.77 -19.08
C THR A 71 -2.18 0.42 -17.90
N GLU A 72 -0.95 0.00 -18.17
CA GLU A 72 0.00 -0.55 -17.19
C GLU A 72 0.21 0.37 -15.98
N GLU A 73 0.38 1.67 -16.21
CA GLU A 73 0.54 2.67 -15.15
C GLU A 73 -0.63 2.66 -14.15
N TYR A 74 -1.87 2.58 -14.65
CA TYR A 74 -3.08 2.60 -13.81
C TYR A 74 -3.29 1.28 -13.09
N VAL A 75 -2.94 0.17 -13.74
CA VAL A 75 -2.98 -1.16 -13.12
C VAL A 75 -1.95 -1.27 -12.01
N LEU A 76 -0.71 -0.81 -12.21
CA LEU A 76 0.32 -0.80 -11.18
C LEU A 76 -0.07 0.06 -9.99
N HIS A 77 -0.65 1.25 -10.24
CA HIS A 77 -1.15 2.10 -9.15
C HIS A 77 -2.25 1.40 -8.34
N LEU A 78 -3.21 0.75 -9.01
CA LEU A 78 -4.25 -0.02 -8.34
C LEU A 78 -3.65 -1.15 -7.49
N GLN A 79 -2.70 -1.91 -8.02
CA GLN A 79 -2.02 -2.99 -7.29
C GLN A 79 -1.30 -2.47 -6.04
N THR A 80 -0.63 -1.32 -6.13
CA THR A 80 0.02 -0.67 -4.98
C THR A 80 -1.00 -0.30 -3.89
N LEU A 81 -2.17 0.22 -4.25
CA LEU A 81 -3.23 0.55 -3.30
C LEU A 81 -3.88 -0.70 -2.69
N GLU A 82 -4.08 -1.76 -3.47
CA GLU A 82 -4.59 -3.05 -2.98
C GLU A 82 -3.59 -3.71 -2.01
N ALA A 83 -2.29 -3.67 -2.33
CA ALA A 83 -1.24 -4.11 -1.42
C ALA A 83 -1.27 -3.34 -0.09
N LYS A 84 -1.44 -2.01 -0.15
CA LYS A 84 -1.58 -1.17 1.05
C LYS A 84 -2.83 -1.52 1.86
N GLN A 85 -3.95 -1.82 1.21
CA GLN A 85 -5.18 -2.26 1.88
C GLN A 85 -4.95 -3.57 2.63
N LEU A 86 -4.34 -4.57 1.98
CA LEU A 86 -4.01 -5.85 2.60
C LEU A 86 -3.05 -5.69 3.77
N SER A 87 -2.03 -4.85 3.63
CA SER A 87 -1.07 -4.54 4.69
C SER A 87 -1.75 -3.87 5.89
N THR A 88 -2.70 -2.96 5.65
CA THR A 88 -3.47 -2.32 6.72
C THR A 88 -4.34 -3.32 7.47
N GLN A 89 -5.00 -4.24 6.76
CA GLN A 89 -5.80 -5.32 7.38
C GLN A 89 -4.91 -6.26 8.21
N ALA A 90 -3.76 -6.64 7.67
CA ALA A 90 -2.79 -7.48 8.39
C ALA A 90 -2.26 -6.78 9.66
N LYS A 91 -1.97 -5.48 9.58
CA LYS A 91 -1.55 -4.68 10.73
C LYS A 91 -2.57 -4.72 11.87
N VAL A 92 -3.86 -4.56 11.57
CA VAL A 92 -4.92 -4.67 12.57
C VAL A 92 -4.93 -6.05 13.23
N LEU A 93 -4.75 -7.12 12.45
CA LEU A 93 -4.67 -8.48 13.00
C LEU A 93 -3.46 -8.65 13.92
N LEU A 94 -2.29 -8.12 13.55
CA LEU A 94 -1.07 -8.18 14.35
C LEU A 94 -1.17 -7.36 15.63
N GLU A 95 -1.76 -6.17 15.59
CA GLU A 95 -1.96 -5.30 16.78
C GLU A 95 -2.94 -5.92 17.77
N GLN A 96 -3.97 -6.60 17.29
CA GLN A 96 -4.94 -7.32 18.11
C GLN A 96 -4.40 -8.65 18.67
N ALA A 97 -3.24 -9.11 18.19
CA ALA A 97 -2.66 -10.38 18.56
C ALA A 97 -1.97 -10.41 19.93
N GLY A 98 -1.94 -9.30 20.69
CA GLY A 98 -1.30 -9.20 22.01
C GLY A 98 -1.74 -10.22 23.07
N ASN A 99 -2.89 -10.91 22.84
CA ASN A 99 -3.32 -12.17 23.49
C ASN A 99 -3.58 -13.25 22.41
N GLY A 100 -2.79 -13.22 21.33
CA GLY A 100 -3.20 -13.69 20.05
C GLY A 100 -3.17 -15.18 19.87
N THR A 101 -4.22 -15.62 19.27
CA THR A 101 -4.31 -16.95 18.71
C THR A 101 -3.35 -17.05 17.52
N HIS A 102 -2.66 -18.17 17.40
CA HIS A 102 -1.83 -18.55 16.25
C HIS A 102 -2.52 -18.24 14.90
N GLU A 103 -3.83 -18.41 14.82
CA GLU A 103 -4.67 -18.14 13.64
C GLU A 103 -4.59 -16.70 13.14
N ARG A 104 -4.44 -15.69 14.03
CA ARG A 104 -4.32 -14.28 13.61
C ARG A 104 -2.99 -14.00 12.91
N TYR A 105 -1.90 -14.59 13.42
CA TYR A 105 -0.59 -14.48 12.76
C TYR A 105 -0.60 -15.20 11.40
N VAL A 106 -1.24 -16.37 11.29
CA VAL A 106 -1.42 -17.08 10.02
C VAL A 106 -2.21 -16.24 9.03
N SER A 107 -3.33 -15.66 9.47
CA SER A 107 -4.16 -14.79 8.62
C SER A 107 -3.41 -13.54 8.18
N ALA A 108 -2.69 -12.87 9.10
CA ALA A 108 -1.87 -11.71 8.77
C ALA A 108 -0.76 -12.07 7.75
N ALA A 109 -0.06 -13.19 7.96
CA ALA A 109 0.97 -13.65 7.03
C ALA A 109 0.39 -13.96 5.64
N ALA A 110 -0.83 -14.52 5.56
CA ALA A 110 -1.51 -14.76 4.28
C ALA A 110 -1.80 -13.44 3.53
N LEU A 111 -2.37 -12.45 4.21
CA LEU A 111 -2.64 -11.12 3.62
C LEU A 111 -1.34 -10.43 3.17
N LEU A 112 -0.29 -10.49 3.97
CA LEU A 112 1.00 -9.88 3.65
C LEU A 112 1.72 -10.58 2.50
N LYS A 113 1.56 -11.88 2.34
CA LYS A 113 2.05 -12.61 1.14
C LYS A 113 1.39 -12.10 -0.14
N GLU A 114 0.10 -11.87 -0.11
CA GLU A 114 -0.59 -11.28 -1.27
C GLU A 114 -0.17 -9.81 -1.47
N ALA A 115 -0.02 -9.05 -0.39
CA ALA A 115 0.48 -7.67 -0.48
C ALA A 115 1.85 -7.58 -1.18
N VAL A 116 2.82 -8.41 -0.79
CA VAL A 116 4.15 -8.42 -1.43
C VAL A 116 4.16 -8.97 -2.85
N LYS A 117 3.14 -9.72 -3.28
CA LYS A 117 2.98 -10.09 -4.68
C LYS A 117 2.47 -8.93 -5.53
N LEU A 118 1.52 -8.16 -4.99
CA LEU A 118 0.94 -7.00 -5.68
C LEU A 118 1.91 -5.83 -5.72
N ASP A 119 2.65 -5.59 -4.64
CA ASP A 119 3.70 -4.56 -4.56
C ASP A 119 5.00 -5.16 -3.97
N PRO A 120 5.85 -5.75 -4.83
CA PRO A 120 7.12 -6.34 -4.40
C PRO A 120 8.12 -5.31 -3.84
N LEU A 121 7.91 -4.02 -4.07
CA LEU A 121 8.79 -2.94 -3.62
C LEU A 121 8.38 -2.35 -2.26
N SER A 122 7.30 -2.82 -1.66
CA SER A 122 6.84 -2.39 -0.35
C SER A 122 7.72 -2.93 0.77
N VAL A 123 8.68 -2.12 1.24
CA VAL A 123 9.51 -2.44 2.42
C VAL A 123 8.63 -2.73 3.64
N GLU A 124 7.58 -1.94 3.84
CA GLU A 124 6.64 -2.10 4.97
C GLU A 124 5.96 -3.49 4.95
N ALA A 125 5.48 -3.94 3.79
CA ALA A 125 4.84 -5.24 3.67
C ALA A 125 5.82 -6.41 3.97
N HIS A 126 7.06 -6.33 3.48
CA HIS A 126 8.10 -7.31 3.78
C HIS A 126 8.47 -7.34 5.27
N VAL A 127 8.58 -6.17 5.91
CA VAL A 127 8.84 -6.06 7.36
C VAL A 127 7.72 -6.70 8.18
N MET A 128 6.47 -6.36 7.88
CA MET A 128 5.33 -6.94 8.59
C MET A 128 5.22 -8.45 8.36
N LEU A 129 5.53 -8.93 7.16
CA LEU A 129 5.59 -10.36 6.86
C LEU A 129 6.68 -11.07 7.67
N ALA A 130 7.84 -10.45 7.84
CA ALA A 130 8.91 -10.99 8.67
C ALA A 130 8.49 -11.07 10.16
N LEU A 131 7.79 -10.05 10.67
CA LEU A 131 7.25 -10.06 12.03
C LEU A 131 6.22 -11.19 12.20
N ALA A 132 5.25 -11.29 11.30
CA ALA A 132 4.23 -12.35 11.36
C ALA A 132 4.85 -13.75 11.38
N TYR A 133 5.83 -14.02 10.50
CA TYR A 133 6.54 -15.30 10.49
C TYR A 133 7.40 -15.53 11.75
N SER A 134 8.03 -14.48 12.27
CA SER A 134 8.79 -14.58 13.52
C SER A 134 7.92 -14.95 14.71
N ASP A 135 6.70 -14.44 14.79
CA ASP A 135 5.74 -14.77 15.86
C ASP A 135 5.09 -16.14 15.68
N LEU A 136 5.07 -16.66 14.44
CA LEU A 136 4.73 -18.05 14.14
C LEU A 136 5.89 -19.05 14.40
N ASN A 137 7.08 -18.56 14.83
CA ASN A 137 8.32 -19.32 14.92
C ASN A 137 8.81 -19.89 13.58
N GLU A 138 8.32 -19.34 12.44
CA GLU A 138 8.75 -19.71 11.09
C GLU A 138 9.99 -18.89 10.68
N PHE A 139 11.08 -19.04 11.44
CA PHE A 139 12.26 -18.15 11.36
C PHE A 139 12.94 -18.12 9.99
N ASP A 140 12.94 -19.21 9.24
CA ASP A 140 13.55 -19.22 7.90
C ASP A 140 12.77 -18.34 6.91
N ARG A 141 11.44 -18.35 7.00
CA ARG A 141 10.57 -17.46 6.23
C ARG A 141 10.71 -16.01 6.68
N ALA A 142 10.79 -15.78 8.00
CA ALA A 142 11.02 -14.44 8.56
C ALA A 142 12.36 -13.86 8.09
N ILE A 143 13.43 -14.63 8.11
CA ILE A 143 14.76 -14.24 7.64
C ILE A 143 14.73 -13.91 6.14
N LYS A 144 14.01 -14.69 5.34
CA LYS A 144 13.84 -14.38 3.90
C LYS A 144 13.15 -13.04 3.72
N ALA A 145 12.00 -12.82 4.37
CA ALA A 145 11.23 -11.59 4.23
C ALA A 145 12.02 -10.34 4.65
N VAL A 146 12.78 -10.40 5.76
CA VAL A 146 13.61 -9.26 6.18
C VAL A 146 14.80 -9.03 5.23
N ARG A 147 15.34 -10.07 4.60
CA ARG A 147 16.38 -9.90 3.56
C ARG A 147 15.82 -9.23 2.31
N ASP A 148 14.60 -9.58 1.91
CA ASP A 148 13.92 -8.90 0.81
C ASP A 148 13.73 -7.42 1.13
N ALA A 149 13.31 -7.06 2.36
CA ALA A 149 13.24 -5.67 2.82
C ALA A 149 14.62 -4.97 2.81
N ILE A 150 15.69 -5.62 3.26
CA ILE A 150 17.06 -5.08 3.23
C ILE A 150 17.53 -4.84 1.79
N SER A 151 17.16 -5.69 0.84
CA SER A 151 17.52 -5.49 -0.58
C SER A 151 16.88 -4.24 -1.17
N LEU A 152 15.72 -3.83 -0.67
CA LEU A 152 15.00 -2.61 -1.09
C LEU A 152 15.53 -1.35 -0.40
N ASP A 153 15.93 -1.46 0.87
CA ASP A 153 16.50 -0.35 1.64
C ASP A 153 17.75 -0.79 2.42
N PRO A 154 18.91 -0.93 1.73
CA PRO A 154 20.14 -1.48 2.32
C PRO A 154 20.76 -0.62 3.43
N GLN A 155 20.44 0.67 3.48
CA GLN A 155 21.00 1.60 4.46
C GLN A 155 20.20 1.64 5.77
N ASN A 156 19.08 0.94 5.84
CA ASN A 156 18.19 0.96 6.98
C ASN A 156 18.71 0.09 8.13
N ALA A 157 19.31 0.75 9.12
CA ALA A 157 19.89 0.07 10.30
C ALA A 157 18.86 -0.76 11.08
N GLN A 158 17.58 -0.35 11.09
CA GLN A 158 16.51 -1.08 11.79
C GLN A 158 16.23 -2.44 11.16
N LEU A 159 16.31 -2.55 9.82
CA LEU A 159 16.16 -3.82 9.11
C LEU A 159 17.29 -4.78 9.45
N HIS A 160 18.53 -4.29 9.50
CA HIS A 160 19.69 -5.09 9.90
C HIS A 160 19.58 -5.55 11.36
N GLN A 161 19.12 -4.68 12.26
CA GLN A 161 18.86 -5.05 13.65
C GLN A 161 17.78 -6.13 13.76
N MET A 162 16.65 -5.97 13.05
CA MET A 162 15.58 -6.96 13.00
C MET A 162 16.10 -8.32 12.50
N TYR A 163 16.89 -8.33 11.44
CA TYR A 163 17.53 -9.56 10.93
C TYR A 163 18.33 -10.28 12.02
N GLN A 164 19.15 -9.54 12.78
CA GLN A 164 19.96 -10.14 13.86
C GLN A 164 19.08 -10.67 14.99
N GLN A 165 18.04 -9.94 15.39
CA GLN A 165 17.10 -10.38 16.43
C GLN A 165 16.37 -11.68 16.04
N ILE A 166 15.87 -11.79 14.80
CA ILE A 166 15.19 -13.00 14.32
C ILE A 166 16.16 -14.18 14.30
N LYS A 167 17.40 -13.94 13.88
CA LYS A 167 18.47 -14.98 13.86
C LYS A 167 18.82 -15.46 15.26
N GLN A 168 18.90 -14.57 16.25
CA GLN A 168 19.13 -14.91 17.65
C GLN A 168 17.96 -15.73 18.22
N ARG A 169 16.70 -15.31 17.97
CA ARG A 169 15.49 -16.09 18.39
C ARG A 169 15.51 -17.50 17.82
N LYS A 170 15.85 -17.65 16.52
CA LYS A 170 15.98 -18.98 15.90
C LYS A 170 16.98 -19.87 16.65
N ASN A 171 18.17 -19.35 16.97
CA ASN A 171 19.23 -20.11 17.63
C ASN A 171 18.88 -20.47 19.09
N SER A 172 18.00 -19.69 19.74
CA SER A 172 17.61 -19.93 21.15
C SER A 172 16.55 -21.02 21.33
N ILE A 173 15.93 -21.45 20.23
CA ILE A 173 14.85 -22.47 20.24
C ILE A 173 15.37 -23.83 19.73
N GLN A 174 16.53 -23.86 19.10
CA GLN A 174 17.26 -25.08 18.72
C GLN A 174 18.11 -25.59 19.86
#